data_3f544868182e205f05a3f1ddd1bc4aae
#
_entry.id   3f544868182e205f05a3f1ddd1bc4aae
#
_cell.length_a   1.000
_cell.length_b   1.000
_cell.length_c   1.000
_cell.angle_alpha   90.00
_cell.angle_beta   90.00
_cell.angle_gamma   90.00
#
_symmetry.space_group_name_H-M   'P 1'
#
loop_
_entity.id
_entity.type
_entity.pdbx_description
1 polymer ?
#
loop_
_entity_poly.entity_id
_entity_poly.type
_entity_poly.pdbx_seq_one_letter_code
_entity_poly.pdbx_strand_id
1 'polypeptide(L)'
;MNRKEFLKFSVLALAGAAIGPALLESCSKAGTTPQGPTVDFKIDLSLSANAALSYVGGYVYSNGVIVARLTSANLGFVALAQTCTHQGCTISFDNGSQLFVCPCHGGTFNLNGGVVAGPPPNPLKKYNITRLNNMLTIKG
;
A
#
# COMPACT_ATOMS: atom_id res chain seq x y z
N MET A 1 9.92 54.26 43.64
CA MET A 1 10.08 53.61 42.31
C MET A 1 9.64 54.57 41.23
N ASN A 2 10.53 54.95 40.35
CA ASN A 2 10.28 55.95 39.32
C ASN A 2 9.58 55.28 38.14
N ARG A 3 8.58 55.89 37.56
CA ARG A 3 7.81 55.37 36.43
C ARG A 3 8.66 54.92 35.22
N LYS A 4 9.88 55.42 35.13
CA LYS A 4 10.83 55.10 34.09
C LYS A 4 11.53 53.73 34.29
N GLU A 5 11.57 53.24 35.52
CA GLU A 5 12.16 51.94 35.80
C GLU A 5 11.19 50.78 35.60
N PHE A 6 9.89 51.05 35.77
CA PHE A 6 8.86 50.04 35.50
C PHE A 6 8.77 49.67 34.01
N LEU A 7 9.04 50.64 33.13
CA LEU A 7 9.06 50.39 31.68
C LEU A 7 10.29 49.60 31.21
N LYS A 8 11.38 49.65 31.98
CA LYS A 8 12.57 48.85 31.64
C LYS A 8 12.43 47.38 32.00
N PHE A 9 11.65 47.08 33.02
CA PHE A 9 11.42 45.67 33.41
C PHE A 9 10.39 44.97 32.51
N SER A 10 9.48 45.73 31.94
CA SER A 10 8.45 45.16 31.06
C SER A 10 8.96 44.76 29.68
N VAL A 11 10.13 45.26 29.29
CA VAL A 11 10.71 44.92 27.96
C VAL A 11 11.60 43.69 27.98
N LEU A 12 12.05 43.26 29.19
CA LEU A 12 12.89 42.08 29.31
C LEU A 12 12.11 40.76 29.49
N ALA A 13 10.81 40.85 29.66
CA ALA A 13 9.97 39.67 29.83
C ALA A 13 9.32 39.15 28.54
N LEU A 14 9.65 39.75 27.39
CA LEU A 14 9.08 39.36 26.10
C LEU A 14 10.09 38.64 25.15
N ALA A 15 11.25 38.29 25.68
CA ALA A 15 12.27 37.58 24.90
C ALA A 15 12.34 36.06 25.21
N GLY A 16 11.29 35.50 25.77
CA GLY A 16 11.31 34.12 26.24
C GLY A 16 10.17 33.23 25.80
N ALA A 17 9.51 33.48 24.69
CA ALA A 17 8.44 32.60 24.22
C ALA A 17 8.38 32.53 22.70
N ALA A 18 9.49 32.33 22.09
CA ALA A 18 9.51 31.74 20.76
C ALA A 18 9.68 30.22 20.91
N ILE A 19 8.82 29.62 21.69
CA ILE A 19 8.56 28.19 21.51
C ILE A 19 7.59 28.12 20.34
N GLY A 20 8.16 28.07 19.18
CA GLY A 20 7.41 27.71 18.02
C GLY A 20 6.76 26.36 18.27
N PRO A 21 5.47 26.20 18.11
CA PRO A 21 4.84 24.90 18.05
C PRO A 21 5.14 24.30 16.67
N ALA A 22 6.39 24.01 16.44
CA ALA A 22 6.80 23.30 15.24
C ALA A 22 6.66 21.81 15.45
N LEU A 23 5.59 21.32 15.99
CA LEU A 23 5.49 19.88 16.22
C LEU A 23 4.11 19.30 16.05
N LEU A 24 3.27 19.91 15.25
CA LEU A 24 1.99 19.30 14.93
C LEU A 24 1.88 18.92 13.45
N GLU A 25 3.01 18.68 12.84
CA GLU A 25 3.02 18.06 11.52
C GLU A 25 3.15 16.54 11.57
N SER A 26 2.72 15.93 12.63
CA SER A 26 2.30 14.55 12.58
C SER A 26 0.88 14.45 12.05
N CYS A 27 0.53 15.24 11.07
CA CYS A 27 -0.51 14.85 10.15
C CYS A 27 0.02 13.65 9.41
N SER A 28 -0.17 12.49 10.01
CA SER A 28 -0.17 11.25 9.32
C SER A 28 -1.10 11.43 8.14
N LYS A 29 -0.56 11.65 6.97
CA LYS A 29 -1.25 11.36 5.73
C LYS A 29 -1.36 9.84 5.68
N ALA A 30 -2.17 9.29 6.57
CA ALA A 30 -2.58 7.92 6.50
C ALA A 30 -3.15 7.71 5.10
N GLY A 31 -2.69 6.69 4.41
CA GLY A 31 -3.28 6.29 3.15
C GLY A 31 -2.51 6.64 1.87
N THR A 32 -1.32 7.21 1.95
CA THR A 32 -0.54 7.55 0.74
C THR A 32 0.62 6.61 0.44
N THR A 33 1.14 5.89 1.44
CA THR A 33 2.28 4.99 1.26
C THR A 33 1.81 3.56 1.01
N PRO A 34 2.08 2.99 -0.18
CA PRO A 34 1.76 1.60 -0.47
C PRO A 34 2.49 0.65 0.47
N GLN A 35 1.78 -0.35 0.99
CA GLN A 35 2.30 -1.32 1.94
C GLN A 35 2.58 -2.66 1.26
N GLY A 36 3.77 -3.21 1.48
CA GLY A 36 4.16 -4.52 0.99
C GLY A 36 5.67 -4.77 1.05
N PRO A 37 6.10 -6.03 1.00
CA PRO A 37 7.52 -6.39 1.01
C PRO A 37 8.25 -5.94 -0.24
N THR A 38 9.57 -5.85 -0.17
CA THR A 38 10.42 -5.76 -1.36
C THR A 38 10.68 -7.17 -1.87
N VAL A 39 10.48 -7.39 -3.16
CA VAL A 39 10.60 -8.73 -3.77
C VAL A 39 11.32 -8.71 -5.12
N ASP A 40 11.97 -9.82 -5.43
CA ASP A 40 12.52 -10.15 -6.74
C ASP A 40 12.46 -11.67 -6.91
N PHE A 41 11.45 -12.17 -7.61
CA PHE A 41 11.26 -13.61 -7.81
C PHE A 41 10.60 -13.91 -9.15
N LYS A 42 10.59 -15.19 -9.52
CA LYS A 42 10.01 -15.68 -10.76
C LYS A 42 8.92 -16.70 -10.51
N ILE A 43 7.90 -16.70 -11.38
CA ILE A 43 6.84 -17.71 -11.44
C ILE A 43 6.91 -18.38 -12.79
N ASP A 44 7.05 -19.70 -12.78
CA ASP A 44 6.98 -20.52 -13.99
C ASP A 44 5.53 -20.97 -14.21
N LEU A 45 4.94 -20.49 -15.29
CA LEU A 45 3.54 -20.78 -15.64
C LEU A 45 3.32 -22.23 -16.10
N SER A 46 4.40 -22.98 -16.40
CA SER A 46 4.31 -24.39 -16.79
C SER A 46 4.17 -25.34 -15.59
N LEU A 47 4.47 -24.87 -14.39
CA LEU A 47 4.38 -25.69 -13.20
C LEU A 47 2.92 -25.84 -12.72
N SER A 48 2.55 -27.05 -12.33
CA SER A 48 1.21 -27.36 -11.81
C SER A 48 0.82 -26.52 -10.57
N ALA A 49 1.78 -26.13 -9.74
CA ALA A 49 1.56 -25.24 -8.61
C ALA A 49 1.01 -23.86 -9.03
N ASN A 50 1.26 -23.43 -10.26
CA ASN A 50 0.84 -22.15 -10.82
C ASN A 50 -0.32 -22.29 -11.83
N ALA A 51 -0.95 -23.47 -11.91
CA ALA A 51 -1.99 -23.78 -12.88
C ALA A 51 -3.18 -22.79 -12.83
N ALA A 52 -3.46 -22.20 -11.68
CA ALA A 52 -4.51 -21.19 -11.53
C ALA A 52 -4.28 -19.97 -12.45
N LEU A 53 -3.04 -19.62 -12.74
CA LEU A 53 -2.70 -18.53 -13.66
C LEU A 53 -2.94 -18.84 -15.14
N SER A 54 -3.34 -20.06 -15.48
CA SER A 54 -3.77 -20.42 -16.84
C SER A 54 -5.19 -19.92 -17.17
N TYR A 55 -5.97 -19.57 -16.15
CA TYR A 55 -7.36 -19.14 -16.29
C TYR A 55 -7.52 -17.68 -15.90
N VAL A 56 -8.34 -16.94 -16.65
CA VAL A 56 -8.75 -15.58 -16.28
C VAL A 56 -9.46 -15.61 -14.94
N GLY A 57 -9.04 -14.75 -14.01
CA GLY A 57 -9.56 -14.71 -12.65
C GLY A 57 -8.82 -15.63 -11.67
N GLY A 58 -7.98 -16.52 -12.15
CA GLY A 58 -7.12 -17.33 -11.28
C GLY A 58 -5.99 -16.50 -10.65
N TYR A 59 -5.54 -16.91 -9.49
CA TYR A 59 -4.46 -16.25 -8.79
C TYR A 59 -3.66 -17.22 -7.93
N VAL A 60 -2.43 -16.83 -7.61
CA VAL A 60 -1.51 -17.57 -6.73
C VAL A 60 -0.84 -16.62 -5.76
N TYR A 61 -0.34 -17.16 -4.66
CA TYR A 61 0.45 -16.44 -3.67
C TYR A 61 1.91 -16.89 -3.73
N SER A 62 2.83 -15.95 -3.71
CA SER A 62 4.26 -16.23 -3.61
C SER A 62 5.00 -15.04 -3.00
N ASN A 63 5.88 -15.31 -2.05
CA ASN A 63 6.76 -14.30 -1.43
C ASN A 63 6.03 -13.05 -0.88
N GLY A 64 4.84 -13.22 -0.33
CA GLY A 64 4.05 -12.11 0.20
C GLY A 64 3.30 -11.31 -0.87
N VAL A 65 3.20 -11.84 -2.08
CA VAL A 65 2.54 -11.23 -3.24
C VAL A 65 1.40 -12.12 -3.72
N ILE A 66 0.27 -11.52 -4.06
CA ILE A 66 -0.79 -12.15 -4.84
C ILE A 66 -0.59 -11.77 -6.31
N VAL A 67 -0.51 -12.77 -7.18
CA VAL A 67 -0.45 -12.58 -8.63
C VAL A 67 -1.74 -13.13 -9.22
N ALA A 68 -2.47 -12.29 -9.96
CA ALA A 68 -3.75 -12.65 -10.56
C ALA A 68 -3.71 -12.51 -12.08
N ARG A 69 -4.45 -13.40 -12.77
CA ARG A 69 -4.68 -13.36 -14.21
C ARG A 69 -5.91 -12.55 -14.54
N LEU A 70 -5.75 -11.44 -15.27
CA LEU A 70 -6.84 -10.53 -15.63
C LEU A 70 -7.47 -10.88 -16.97
N THR A 71 -6.67 -11.10 -17.99
CA THR A 71 -7.12 -11.38 -19.36
C THR A 71 -6.22 -12.42 -20.02
N SER A 72 -6.64 -12.95 -21.15
CA SER A 72 -5.83 -13.84 -21.99
C SER A 72 -4.79 -13.09 -22.86
N ALA A 73 -4.84 -11.74 -22.89
CA ALA A 73 -3.87 -10.94 -23.62
C ALA A 73 -2.48 -10.93 -22.93
N ASN A 74 -1.46 -10.57 -23.69
CA ASN A 74 -0.10 -10.44 -23.17
C ASN A 74 -0.05 -9.49 -21.96
N LEU A 75 0.68 -9.89 -20.92
CA LEU A 75 0.77 -9.17 -19.65
C LEU A 75 -0.57 -8.95 -18.93
N GLY A 76 -1.59 -9.76 -19.20
CA GLY A 76 -2.84 -9.77 -18.45
C GLY A 76 -2.68 -10.27 -17.02
N PHE A 77 -1.65 -9.82 -16.31
CA PHE A 77 -1.36 -10.18 -14.92
C PHE A 77 -1.24 -8.91 -14.08
N VAL A 78 -1.59 -9.02 -12.82
CA VAL A 78 -1.36 -8.01 -11.81
C VAL A 78 -0.74 -8.65 -10.58
N ALA A 79 0.18 -7.96 -9.93
CA ALA A 79 0.82 -8.40 -8.70
C ALA A 79 0.70 -7.31 -7.64
N LEU A 80 0.09 -7.64 -6.51
CA LEU A 80 -0.06 -6.77 -5.36
C LEU A 80 0.47 -7.45 -4.10
N ALA A 81 0.77 -6.67 -3.07
CA ALA A 81 1.01 -7.23 -1.75
C ALA A 81 -0.21 -8.03 -1.28
N GLN A 82 -0.01 -9.25 -0.79
CA GLN A 82 -1.12 -10.14 -0.42
C GLN A 82 -1.75 -9.82 0.93
N THR A 83 -1.10 -8.97 1.73
CA THR A 83 -1.50 -8.68 3.11
C THR A 83 -2.32 -7.41 3.17
N CYS A 84 -3.55 -7.52 3.67
CA CYS A 84 -4.45 -6.37 3.87
C CYS A 84 -3.84 -5.38 4.86
N THR A 85 -3.88 -4.10 4.53
CA THR A 85 -3.29 -3.04 5.36
C THR A 85 -4.11 -2.70 6.61
N HIS A 86 -5.31 -3.28 6.78
CA HIS A 86 -6.13 -3.09 7.97
C HIS A 86 -5.64 -3.94 9.15
N GLN A 87 -5.72 -5.29 9.03
CA GLN A 87 -5.37 -6.23 10.10
C GLN A 87 -4.52 -7.41 9.63
N GLY A 88 -3.89 -7.31 8.49
CA GLY A 88 -2.96 -8.32 7.99
C GLY A 88 -3.59 -9.58 7.41
N CYS A 89 -4.91 -9.60 7.14
CA CYS A 89 -5.56 -10.72 6.46
C CYS A 89 -5.06 -10.86 5.02
N THR A 90 -5.00 -12.10 4.53
CA THR A 90 -4.67 -12.38 3.15
C THR A 90 -5.84 -12.02 2.24
N ILE A 91 -5.58 -11.17 1.25
CA ILE A 91 -6.59 -10.76 0.26
C ILE A 91 -6.79 -11.85 -0.79
N SER A 92 -7.92 -11.82 -1.48
CA SER A 92 -8.24 -12.64 -2.64
C SER A 92 -8.57 -11.76 -3.84
N PHE A 93 -8.57 -12.34 -5.05
CA PHE A 93 -8.98 -11.63 -6.26
C PHE A 93 -10.38 -12.07 -6.67
N ASP A 94 -11.26 -11.10 -6.88
CA ASP A 94 -12.58 -11.31 -7.44
C ASP A 94 -12.62 -10.85 -8.90
N ASN A 95 -12.69 -11.81 -9.81
CA ASN A 95 -12.71 -11.54 -11.25
C ASN A 95 -13.99 -10.83 -11.70
N GLY A 96 -15.10 -11.06 -11.01
CA GLY A 96 -16.39 -10.44 -11.38
C GLY A 96 -16.39 -8.94 -11.19
N SER A 97 -15.85 -8.47 -10.06
CA SER A 97 -15.74 -7.04 -9.76
C SER A 97 -14.40 -6.42 -10.22
N GLN A 98 -13.42 -7.23 -10.61
CA GLN A 98 -12.04 -6.82 -10.90
C GLN A 98 -11.39 -6.12 -9.70
N LEU A 99 -11.67 -6.58 -8.49
CA LEU A 99 -11.17 -6.04 -7.24
C LEU A 99 -10.42 -7.12 -6.44
N PHE A 100 -9.48 -6.66 -5.63
CA PHE A 100 -8.92 -7.46 -4.56
C PHE A 100 -9.74 -7.24 -3.30
N VAL A 101 -10.11 -8.33 -2.63
CA VAL A 101 -11.04 -8.30 -1.49
C VAL A 101 -10.35 -8.85 -0.25
N CYS A 102 -10.47 -8.12 0.86
CA CYS A 102 -10.09 -8.60 2.17
C CYS A 102 -11.29 -9.31 2.83
N PRO A 103 -11.21 -10.63 3.08
CA PRO A 103 -12.35 -11.38 3.60
C PRO A 103 -12.69 -11.06 5.06
N CYS A 104 -11.74 -10.49 5.82
CA CYS A 104 -11.92 -10.26 7.26
C CYS A 104 -12.93 -9.14 7.55
N HIS A 105 -12.85 -8.01 6.83
CA HIS A 105 -13.68 -6.83 7.10
C HIS A 105 -14.21 -6.17 5.81
N GLY A 106 -14.15 -6.87 4.69
CA GLY A 106 -14.71 -6.39 3.41
C GLY A 106 -13.95 -5.23 2.75
N GLY A 107 -12.71 -4.98 3.16
CA GLY A 107 -11.87 -4.00 2.47
C GLY A 107 -11.62 -4.40 1.01
N THR A 108 -11.68 -3.44 0.09
CA THR A 108 -11.47 -3.69 -1.32
C THR A 108 -10.41 -2.76 -1.90
N PHE A 109 -9.64 -3.30 -2.85
CA PHE A 109 -8.57 -2.60 -3.54
C PHE A 109 -8.72 -2.77 -5.05
N ASN A 110 -8.39 -1.73 -5.80
CA ASN A 110 -8.39 -1.80 -7.25
C ASN A 110 -7.12 -2.51 -7.80
N LEU A 111 -7.04 -2.67 -9.12
CA LEU A 111 -5.91 -3.32 -9.80
C LEU A 111 -4.57 -2.58 -9.67
N ASN A 112 -4.59 -1.36 -9.16
CA ASN A 112 -3.38 -0.58 -8.88
C ASN A 112 -3.00 -0.59 -7.38
N GLY A 113 -3.74 -1.33 -6.56
CA GLY A 113 -3.53 -1.41 -5.14
C GLY A 113 -4.23 -0.31 -4.33
N GLY A 114 -4.90 0.63 -4.98
CA GLY A 114 -5.64 1.70 -4.32
C GLY A 114 -6.83 1.18 -3.53
N VAL A 115 -7.08 1.72 -2.34
CA VAL A 115 -8.26 1.39 -1.53
C VAL A 115 -9.52 1.90 -2.23
N VAL A 116 -10.50 1.03 -2.43
CA VAL A 116 -11.81 1.37 -3.02
C VAL A 116 -12.85 1.54 -1.93
N ALA A 117 -12.89 0.62 -0.97
CA ALA A 117 -13.85 0.66 0.12
C ALA A 117 -13.33 -0.09 1.35
N GLY A 118 -13.95 0.18 2.49
CA GLY A 118 -13.72 -0.50 3.75
C GLY A 118 -12.62 0.14 4.60
N PRO A 119 -12.22 -0.56 5.68
CA PRO A 119 -11.34 -0.02 6.71
C PRO A 119 -9.84 0.08 6.36
N PRO A 120 -9.27 -0.52 5.27
CA PRO A 120 -7.85 -0.42 5.02
C PRO A 120 -7.38 1.04 4.93
N PRO A 121 -6.37 1.45 5.73
CA PRO A 121 -5.91 2.83 5.75
C PRO A 121 -4.94 3.19 4.62
N ASN A 122 -4.25 2.19 4.06
CA ASN A 122 -3.18 2.38 3.08
C ASN A 122 -3.40 1.51 1.85
N PRO A 123 -2.94 1.97 0.66
CA PRO A 123 -2.95 1.14 -0.53
C PRO A 123 -1.98 -0.04 -0.40
N LEU A 124 -2.22 -1.07 -1.20
CA LEU A 124 -1.30 -2.19 -1.37
C LEU A 124 -0.19 -1.82 -2.35
N LYS A 125 1.03 -2.28 -2.07
CA LYS A 125 2.14 -2.14 -3.00
C LYS A 125 1.86 -2.94 -4.27
N LYS A 126 2.03 -2.29 -5.42
CA LYS A 126 1.97 -2.92 -6.74
C LYS A 126 3.37 -3.24 -7.22
N TYR A 127 3.53 -4.42 -7.81
CA TYR A 127 4.81 -4.92 -8.31
C TYR A 127 4.85 -4.89 -9.82
N ASN A 128 6.04 -4.67 -10.36
CA ASN A 128 6.28 -4.77 -11.79
C ASN A 128 6.32 -6.25 -12.20
N ILE A 129 5.66 -6.55 -13.31
CA ILE A 129 5.68 -7.89 -13.91
C ILE A 129 6.27 -7.77 -15.31
N THR A 130 7.24 -8.62 -15.59
CA THR A 130 7.71 -8.86 -16.95
C THR A 130 7.50 -10.33 -17.30
N ARG A 131 7.17 -10.61 -18.55
CA ARG A 131 6.96 -11.97 -19.04
C ARG A 131 7.92 -12.29 -20.17
N LEU A 132 8.57 -13.43 -20.04
CA LEU A 132 9.35 -14.04 -21.11
C LEU A 132 8.93 -15.52 -21.22
N ASN A 133 8.27 -15.88 -22.32
CA ASN A 133 7.69 -17.21 -22.53
C ASN A 133 6.74 -17.58 -21.36
N ASN A 134 7.06 -18.67 -20.65
CA ASN A 134 6.31 -19.15 -19.49
C ASN A 134 6.80 -18.58 -18.15
N MET A 135 7.76 -17.66 -18.18
CA MET A 135 8.34 -17.10 -16.97
C MET A 135 7.83 -15.69 -16.71
N LEU A 136 7.19 -15.47 -15.56
CA LEU A 136 6.90 -14.15 -15.01
C LEU A 136 8.01 -13.76 -14.05
N THR A 137 8.53 -12.54 -14.18
CA THR A 137 9.44 -11.96 -13.19
C THR A 137 8.70 -10.85 -12.45
N ILE A 138 8.66 -10.94 -11.14
CA ILE A 138 7.96 -9.99 -10.25
C ILE A 138 9.00 -9.24 -9.42
N LYS A 139 8.99 -7.90 -9.48
CA LYS A 139 9.94 -7.02 -8.81
C LYS A 139 9.27 -5.78 -8.21
N GLY A 140 9.82 -5.35 -7.07
CA GLY A 140 9.43 -4.10 -6.44
C GLY A 140 9.64 -4.01 -4.95
#